data_59eb43632f8859b215c39bcf63f412f8
#
_entry.id   59eb43632f8859b215c39bcf63f412f8
#
_cell.length_a   1.000
_cell.length_b   1.000
_cell.length_c   1.000
_cell.angle_alpha   90.00
_cell.angle_beta   90.00
_cell.angle_gamma   90.00
#
_symmetry.space_group_name_H-M   'P 1'
#
loop_
_entity.id
_entity.type
_entity.pdbx_description
1 polymer ?
#
loop_
_entity_poly.entity_id
_entity_poly.type
_entity_poly.pdbx_seq_one_letter_code
_entity_poly.pdbx_strand_id
1 'polypeptide(L)'
;KYDDALQHFNEFVKMETAKPEKKEEAKNLIASREFAKDALQHPVPFAPQNAGAGINSETDEYFPSITVDNKRMLFTRKIKSDIYEWQEDFYISTLQQDSSWGKAKNVGAPVNTELNEGAPSYSADGQLIFFTACDRPESKGSCDIYYSRKFGDVWGKPINIGSPVNTGAWESQPSF
;
A
#
# COMPACT_ATOMS: atom_id res chain seq x y z
N LYS A 1 -17.46 24.72 -7.55
CA LYS A 1 -16.35 24.28 -6.64
C LYS A 1 -15.00 24.15 -7.35
N TYR A 2 -14.90 23.41 -8.50
CA TYR A 2 -13.64 23.34 -9.27
C TYR A 2 -13.35 24.64 -10.04
N ASP A 3 -14.39 25.25 -10.61
CA ASP A 3 -14.26 26.52 -11.36
C ASP A 3 -13.80 27.67 -10.45
N ASP A 4 -14.35 27.77 -9.26
CA ASP A 4 -13.97 28.80 -8.28
C ASP A 4 -12.49 28.62 -7.86
N ALA A 5 -12.08 27.37 -7.62
CA ALA A 5 -10.68 27.06 -7.30
C ALA A 5 -9.73 27.41 -8.44
N LEU A 6 -10.09 27.06 -9.69
CA LEU A 6 -9.33 27.41 -10.89
C LEU A 6 -9.19 28.91 -11.06
N GLN A 7 -10.27 29.66 -10.84
CA GLN A 7 -10.23 31.13 -10.90
C GLN A 7 -9.21 31.68 -9.90
N HIS A 8 -9.30 31.30 -8.63
CA HIS A 8 -8.40 31.82 -7.58
C HIS A 8 -6.94 31.44 -7.81
N PHE A 9 -6.66 30.20 -8.24
CA PHE A 9 -5.28 29.81 -8.55
C PHE A 9 -4.72 30.57 -9.75
N ASN A 10 -5.54 30.79 -10.80
CA ASN A 10 -5.13 31.60 -11.95
C ASN A 10 -4.85 33.05 -11.59
N GLU A 11 -5.67 33.64 -10.72
CA GLU A 11 -5.44 34.98 -10.19
C GLU A 11 -4.12 35.04 -9.36
N PHE A 12 -3.90 34.06 -8.50
CA PHE A 12 -2.70 33.97 -7.68
C PHE A 12 -1.39 33.87 -8.53
N VAL A 13 -1.40 33.06 -9.61
CA VAL A 13 -0.24 32.92 -10.50
C VAL A 13 0.12 34.26 -11.16
N LYS A 14 -0.85 35.15 -11.42
CA LYS A 14 -0.65 36.48 -12.04
C LYS A 14 -0.13 37.52 -11.07
N MET A 15 -0.21 37.31 -9.76
CA MET A 15 0.26 38.27 -8.76
C MET A 15 1.79 38.46 -8.83
N GLU A 16 2.26 39.67 -9.03
CA GLU A 16 3.71 39.97 -9.09
C GLU A 16 4.41 39.71 -7.76
N THR A 17 3.69 39.92 -6.65
CA THR A 17 4.21 39.75 -5.28
C THR A 17 4.32 38.28 -4.83
N ALA A 18 3.74 37.33 -5.57
CA ALA A 18 3.74 35.92 -5.20
C ALA A 18 5.13 35.29 -5.48
N LYS A 19 5.63 34.50 -4.53
CA LYS A 19 6.91 33.81 -4.64
C LYS A 19 6.89 32.80 -5.80
N PRO A 20 7.99 32.68 -6.58
CA PRO A 20 8.06 31.78 -7.75
C PRO A 20 7.68 30.32 -7.42
N GLU A 21 8.17 29.79 -6.29
CA GLU A 21 7.89 28.42 -5.86
C GLU A 21 6.39 28.20 -5.60
N LYS A 22 5.71 29.22 -5.02
CA LYS A 22 4.26 29.15 -4.78
C LYS A 22 3.43 29.29 -6.06
N LYS A 23 3.97 30.02 -7.05
CA LYS A 23 3.34 30.07 -8.38
C LYS A 23 3.43 28.72 -9.08
N GLU A 24 4.56 28.01 -8.95
CA GLU A 24 4.71 26.66 -9.54
C GLU A 24 3.80 25.64 -8.87
N GLU A 25 3.68 25.68 -7.55
CA GLU A 25 2.73 24.88 -6.80
C GLU A 25 1.28 25.15 -7.25
N ALA A 26 0.92 26.42 -7.44
CA ALA A 26 -0.42 26.81 -7.92
C ALA A 26 -0.69 26.30 -9.36
N LYS A 27 0.30 26.30 -10.26
CA LYS A 27 0.17 25.73 -11.61
C LYS A 27 -0.10 24.22 -11.55
N ASN A 28 0.59 23.47 -10.69
CA ASN A 28 0.34 22.05 -10.50
C ASN A 28 -1.09 21.80 -9.97
N LEU A 29 -1.56 22.66 -9.07
CA LEU A 29 -2.94 22.59 -8.58
C LEU A 29 -3.96 22.93 -9.68
N ILE A 30 -3.67 23.88 -10.57
CA ILE A 30 -4.51 24.17 -11.75
C ILE A 30 -4.63 22.92 -12.63
N ALA A 31 -3.50 22.34 -13.05
CA ALA A 31 -3.50 21.14 -13.88
C ALA A 31 -4.29 19.98 -13.25
N SER A 32 -4.13 19.77 -11.95
CA SER A 32 -4.89 18.75 -11.19
C SER A 32 -6.40 19.04 -11.18
N ARG A 33 -6.84 20.32 -11.13
CA ARG A 33 -8.27 20.70 -11.13
C ARG A 33 -8.88 20.62 -12.52
N GLU A 34 -8.12 20.97 -13.54
CA GLU A 34 -8.53 20.78 -14.95
C GLU A 34 -8.76 19.30 -15.25
N PHE A 35 -7.80 18.44 -14.88
CA PHE A 35 -7.96 17.00 -14.99
C PHE A 35 -9.20 16.48 -14.23
N ALA A 36 -9.40 16.90 -12.98
CA ALA A 36 -10.55 16.48 -12.20
C ALA A 36 -11.88 16.90 -12.82
N LYS A 37 -11.92 18.09 -13.45
CA LYS A 37 -13.10 18.60 -14.15
C LYS A 37 -13.40 17.79 -15.42
N ASP A 38 -12.38 17.46 -16.19
CA ASP A 38 -12.49 16.61 -17.38
C ASP A 38 -12.94 15.19 -17.00
N ALA A 39 -12.29 14.58 -16.00
CA ALA A 39 -12.61 13.24 -15.52
C ALA A 39 -14.06 13.09 -15.03
N LEU A 40 -14.66 14.14 -14.45
CA LEU A 40 -16.07 14.14 -14.08
C LEU A 40 -17.01 14.14 -15.29
N GLN A 41 -16.58 14.69 -16.43
CA GLN A 41 -17.36 14.68 -17.66
C GLN A 41 -17.22 13.36 -18.43
N HIS A 42 -16.11 12.63 -18.19
CA HIS A 42 -15.79 11.37 -18.83
C HIS A 42 -15.63 10.25 -17.78
N PRO A 43 -16.69 9.92 -17.03
CA PRO A 43 -16.58 8.92 -15.98
C PRO A 43 -16.29 7.53 -16.57
N VAL A 44 -15.31 6.85 -16.00
CA VAL A 44 -15.08 5.44 -16.30
C VAL A 44 -16.05 4.58 -15.48
N PRO A 45 -16.48 3.42 -16.00
CA PRO A 45 -17.28 2.48 -15.22
C PRO A 45 -16.57 2.11 -13.92
N PHE A 46 -17.20 2.37 -12.78
CA PHE A 46 -16.66 2.08 -11.47
C PHE A 46 -17.76 1.42 -10.63
N ALA A 47 -17.70 0.10 -10.53
CA ALA A 47 -18.63 -0.72 -9.76
C ALA A 47 -17.85 -1.69 -8.86
N PRO A 48 -17.17 -1.19 -7.80
CA PRO A 48 -16.41 -2.03 -6.90
C PRO A 48 -17.34 -3.02 -6.19
N GLN A 49 -16.87 -4.25 -6.04
CA GLN A 49 -17.57 -5.29 -5.32
C GLN A 49 -16.79 -5.62 -4.04
N ASN A 50 -17.52 -5.85 -2.96
CA ASN A 50 -16.92 -6.31 -1.72
C ASN A 50 -16.31 -7.71 -1.93
N ALA A 51 -15.06 -7.90 -1.49
CA ALA A 51 -14.34 -9.17 -1.64
C ALA A 51 -14.92 -10.32 -0.80
N GLY A 52 -15.88 -10.04 0.08
CA GLY A 52 -16.58 -11.00 0.91
C GLY A 52 -15.85 -11.36 2.20
N ALA A 53 -16.51 -12.18 3.01
CA ALA A 53 -16.02 -12.58 4.34
C ALA A 53 -14.75 -13.46 4.32
N GLY A 54 -14.35 -13.93 3.14
CA GLY A 54 -13.06 -14.60 2.96
C GLY A 54 -11.87 -13.66 3.13
N ILE A 55 -12.04 -12.39 2.75
CA ILE A 55 -11.03 -11.34 2.86
C ILE A 55 -11.38 -10.40 4.01
N ASN A 56 -12.58 -9.80 4.00
CA ASN A 56 -12.96 -8.74 4.91
C ASN A 56 -13.33 -9.30 6.29
N SER A 57 -12.90 -8.62 7.35
CA SER A 57 -13.22 -8.89 8.74
C SER A 57 -13.88 -7.67 9.41
N GLU A 58 -13.90 -7.63 10.71
CA GLU A 58 -14.38 -6.48 11.51
C GLU A 58 -13.31 -5.37 11.64
N THR A 59 -12.08 -5.64 11.17
CA THR A 59 -10.97 -4.71 11.20
C THR A 59 -10.60 -4.26 9.79
N ASP A 60 -9.58 -3.40 9.67
CA ASP A 60 -9.16 -2.85 8.38
C ASP A 60 -8.29 -3.85 7.61
N GLU A 61 -8.58 -4.03 6.32
CA GLU A 61 -7.75 -4.71 5.35
C GLU A 61 -7.31 -3.74 4.25
N TYR A 62 -6.02 -3.76 3.90
CA TYR A 62 -5.45 -2.84 2.92
C TYR A 62 -4.18 -3.39 2.26
N PHE A 63 -3.68 -2.67 1.25
CA PHE A 63 -2.53 -3.06 0.44
C PHE A 63 -2.61 -4.47 -0.13
N PRO A 64 -3.67 -4.80 -0.88
CA PRO A 64 -3.77 -6.10 -1.52
C PRO A 64 -2.72 -6.26 -2.62
N SER A 65 -2.05 -7.40 -2.65
CA SER A 65 -1.16 -7.82 -3.71
C SER A 65 -1.61 -9.19 -4.22
N ILE A 66 -1.79 -9.33 -5.54
CA ILE A 66 -2.35 -10.53 -6.17
C ILE A 66 -1.31 -11.17 -7.06
N THR A 67 -1.20 -12.51 -7.02
CA THR A 67 -0.33 -13.26 -7.92
C THR A 67 -0.79 -13.14 -9.38
N VAL A 68 0.14 -13.26 -10.34
CA VAL A 68 -0.14 -13.12 -11.79
C VAL A 68 -1.24 -14.09 -12.28
N ASP A 69 -1.35 -15.26 -11.66
CA ASP A 69 -2.42 -16.23 -11.97
C ASP A 69 -3.78 -15.86 -11.35
N ASN A 70 -3.87 -14.73 -10.64
CA ASN A 70 -5.03 -14.23 -9.89
C ASN A 70 -5.60 -15.20 -8.85
N LYS A 71 -4.82 -16.18 -8.40
CA LYS A 71 -5.33 -17.23 -7.50
C LYS A 71 -5.06 -16.95 -6.03
N ARG A 72 -4.11 -16.10 -5.71
CA ARG A 72 -3.74 -15.77 -4.31
C ARG A 72 -3.70 -14.29 -4.11
N MET A 73 -4.25 -13.83 -2.99
CA MET A 73 -4.19 -12.45 -2.54
C MET A 73 -3.49 -12.41 -1.19
N LEU A 74 -2.44 -11.63 -1.10
CA LEU A 74 -1.74 -11.26 0.12
C LEU A 74 -2.15 -9.82 0.47
N PHE A 75 -2.42 -9.54 1.72
CA PHE A 75 -2.84 -8.20 2.15
C PHE A 75 -2.47 -7.98 3.61
N THR A 76 -2.41 -6.73 4.00
CA THR A 76 -2.26 -6.32 5.39
C THR A 76 -3.62 -6.33 6.08
N ARG A 77 -3.68 -6.88 7.28
CA ARG A 77 -4.83 -6.80 8.17
C ARG A 77 -4.40 -6.20 9.50
N LYS A 78 -5.19 -5.25 9.97
CA LYS A 78 -5.05 -4.70 11.32
C LYS A 78 -5.66 -5.68 12.31
N ILE A 79 -4.91 -6.06 13.32
CA ILE A 79 -5.35 -7.00 14.37
C ILE A 79 -5.11 -6.41 15.75
N LYS A 80 -5.83 -6.92 16.76
CA LYS A 80 -5.52 -6.60 18.16
C LYS A 80 -4.22 -7.27 18.56
N SER A 81 -3.42 -6.58 19.35
CA SER A 81 -2.13 -7.04 19.86
C SER A 81 -2.09 -6.98 21.37
N ASP A 82 -1.34 -7.89 21.97
CA ASP A 82 -1.09 -7.90 23.42
C ASP A 82 -0.02 -6.86 23.82
N ILE A 83 0.81 -6.41 22.86
CA ILE A 83 1.89 -5.45 23.08
C ILE A 83 1.45 -4.02 22.73
N TYR A 84 0.77 -3.88 21.60
CA TYR A 84 0.21 -2.63 21.10
C TYR A 84 -1.31 -2.72 21.07
N GLU A 85 -2.02 -1.61 21.14
CA GLU A 85 -3.49 -1.64 20.97
C GLU A 85 -3.87 -2.30 19.64
N TRP A 86 -3.07 -2.03 18.59
CA TRP A 86 -3.23 -2.56 17.24
C TRP A 86 -1.89 -2.92 16.63
N GLN A 87 -1.91 -3.98 15.81
CA GLN A 87 -0.76 -4.49 15.04
C GLN A 87 -1.20 -4.77 13.61
N GLU A 88 -0.25 -4.77 12.70
CA GLU A 88 -0.44 -5.06 11.28
C GLU A 88 0.26 -6.37 10.92
N ASP A 89 -0.51 -7.33 10.38
CA ASP A 89 -0.02 -8.63 9.95
C ASP A 89 -0.42 -8.92 8.51
N PHE A 90 0.34 -9.79 7.84
CA PHE A 90 -0.05 -10.31 6.53
C PHE A 90 -1.00 -11.48 6.65
N TYR A 91 -2.02 -11.43 5.82
CA TYR A 91 -2.96 -12.50 5.59
C TYR A 91 -2.99 -12.90 4.12
N ILE A 92 -3.19 -14.17 3.87
CA ILE A 92 -3.28 -14.72 2.52
C ILE A 92 -4.61 -15.44 2.34
N SER A 93 -5.24 -15.23 1.19
CA SER A 93 -6.41 -15.96 0.75
C SER A 93 -6.19 -16.55 -0.65
N THR A 94 -6.92 -17.61 -0.94
CA THR A 94 -6.88 -18.30 -2.24
C THR A 94 -8.26 -18.24 -2.88
N LEU A 95 -8.30 -17.92 -4.18
CA LEU A 95 -9.51 -17.91 -4.98
C LEU A 95 -10.04 -19.33 -5.13
N GLN A 96 -11.32 -19.53 -4.84
CA GLN A 96 -12.01 -20.80 -4.92
C GLN A 96 -12.58 -21.05 -6.33
N GLN A 97 -13.06 -22.26 -6.60
CA GLN A 97 -13.64 -22.62 -7.90
C GLN A 97 -14.92 -21.85 -8.23
N ASP A 98 -15.65 -21.40 -7.21
CA ASP A 98 -16.86 -20.59 -7.34
C ASP A 98 -16.57 -19.07 -7.47
N SER A 99 -15.31 -18.71 -7.68
CA SER A 99 -14.82 -17.33 -7.76
C SER A 99 -14.95 -16.53 -6.47
N SER A 100 -15.23 -17.15 -5.33
CA SER A 100 -15.13 -16.52 -4.02
C SER A 100 -13.70 -16.59 -3.46
N TRP A 101 -13.34 -15.66 -2.58
CA TRP A 101 -12.12 -15.78 -1.80
C TRP A 101 -12.34 -16.69 -0.59
N GLY A 102 -11.46 -17.67 -0.43
CA GLY A 102 -11.45 -18.53 0.74
C GLY A 102 -11.08 -17.75 2.01
N LYS A 103 -11.38 -18.33 3.19
CA LYS A 103 -11.05 -17.70 4.46
C LYS A 103 -9.56 -17.40 4.55
N ALA A 104 -9.24 -16.12 4.73
CA ALA A 104 -7.86 -15.66 4.86
C ALA A 104 -7.17 -16.27 6.09
N LYS A 105 -5.89 -16.61 5.91
CA LYS A 105 -5.02 -17.19 6.94
C LYS A 105 -3.87 -16.24 7.22
N ASN A 106 -3.55 -16.08 8.50
CA ASN A 106 -2.34 -15.37 8.90
C ASN A 106 -1.11 -16.08 8.30
N VAL A 107 -0.19 -15.31 7.73
CA VAL A 107 1.04 -15.85 7.11
C VAL A 107 1.97 -16.46 8.16
N GLY A 108 1.96 -15.91 9.37
CA GLY A 108 2.74 -16.40 10.51
C GLY A 108 4.24 -16.12 10.43
N ALA A 109 4.95 -16.65 11.40
CA ALA A 109 6.40 -16.56 11.44
C ALA A 109 7.05 -17.34 10.27
N PRO A 110 8.20 -16.89 9.77
CA PRO A 110 9.01 -15.77 10.27
C PRO A 110 8.67 -14.41 9.65
N VAL A 111 7.66 -14.33 8.78
CA VAL A 111 7.29 -13.10 8.08
C VAL A 111 6.54 -12.15 9.02
N ASN A 112 5.42 -12.60 9.58
CA ASN A 112 4.73 -11.87 10.64
C ASN A 112 5.46 -12.08 11.97
N THR A 113 5.56 -11.01 12.74
CA THR A 113 6.19 -10.99 14.06
C THR A 113 5.23 -10.38 15.09
N GLU A 114 5.71 -10.02 16.26
CA GLU A 114 4.96 -9.24 17.25
C GLU A 114 4.96 -7.73 16.94
N LEU A 115 5.64 -7.33 15.86
CA LEU A 115 5.76 -5.95 15.39
C LEU A 115 4.82 -5.71 14.20
N ASN A 116 5.00 -4.59 13.49
CA ASN A 116 4.15 -4.23 12.35
C ASN A 116 4.80 -4.62 11.02
N GLU A 117 4.07 -5.39 10.22
CA GLU A 117 4.39 -5.73 8.85
C GLU A 117 3.27 -5.28 7.92
N GLY A 118 3.61 -4.40 6.95
CA GLY A 118 2.60 -3.80 6.07
C GLY A 118 3.05 -3.64 4.62
N ALA A 119 2.09 -3.31 3.76
CA ALA A 119 2.30 -2.99 2.36
C ALA A 119 3.09 -4.06 1.57
N PRO A 120 2.59 -5.31 1.48
CA PRO A 120 3.28 -6.38 0.79
C PRO A 120 3.16 -6.21 -0.73
N SER A 121 4.22 -6.57 -1.46
CA SER A 121 4.22 -6.67 -2.92
C SER A 121 4.79 -8.03 -3.33
N TYR A 122 4.01 -8.81 -4.11
CA TYR A 122 4.43 -10.09 -4.66
C TYR A 122 5.28 -9.92 -5.91
N SER A 123 6.31 -10.78 -6.06
CA SER A 123 6.84 -11.07 -7.39
C SER A 123 5.77 -11.77 -8.25
N ALA A 124 5.90 -11.64 -9.58
CA ALA A 124 4.96 -12.21 -10.54
C ALA A 124 4.73 -13.72 -10.34
N ASP A 125 5.76 -14.47 -9.97
CA ASP A 125 5.71 -15.91 -9.70
C ASP A 125 5.22 -16.26 -8.27
N GLY A 126 5.00 -15.24 -7.42
CA GLY A 126 4.58 -15.41 -6.04
C GLY A 126 5.62 -16.10 -5.13
N GLN A 127 6.89 -16.14 -5.54
CA GLN A 127 7.97 -16.77 -4.77
C GLN A 127 8.76 -15.78 -3.91
N LEU A 128 8.57 -14.49 -4.15
CA LEU A 128 9.23 -13.42 -3.42
C LEU A 128 8.19 -12.38 -2.99
N ILE A 129 8.34 -11.86 -1.79
CA ILE A 129 7.61 -10.69 -1.31
C ILE A 129 8.57 -9.62 -0.86
N PHE A 130 8.30 -8.37 -1.24
CA PHE A 130 8.83 -7.18 -0.57
C PHE A 130 7.75 -6.59 0.32
N PHE A 131 8.15 -6.01 1.42
CA PHE A 131 7.23 -5.43 2.37
C PHE A 131 7.91 -4.42 3.30
N THR A 132 7.13 -3.64 3.98
CA THR A 132 7.57 -2.76 5.06
C THR A 132 7.50 -3.49 6.39
N ALA A 133 8.55 -3.41 7.19
CA ALA A 133 8.53 -3.85 8.59
C ALA A 133 9.13 -2.78 9.49
N CYS A 134 8.48 -2.54 10.63
CA CYS A 134 8.85 -1.47 11.54
C CYS A 134 9.46 -2.02 12.82
N ASP A 135 10.28 -1.19 13.46
CA ASP A 135 10.86 -1.43 14.78
C ASP A 135 11.64 -2.74 14.96
N ARG A 136 12.06 -3.38 13.86
CA ARG A 136 12.90 -4.60 13.92
C ARG A 136 14.32 -4.26 14.38
N PRO A 137 14.96 -5.15 15.16
CA PRO A 137 16.30 -4.89 15.69
C PRO A 137 17.37 -4.56 14.62
N GLU A 138 17.22 -5.14 13.41
CA GLU A 138 18.11 -4.92 12.27
C GLU A 138 17.71 -3.76 11.37
N SER A 139 16.65 -3.01 11.71
CA SER A 139 16.23 -1.82 10.95
C SER A 139 17.26 -0.71 11.04
N LYS A 140 17.36 0.08 9.96
CA LYS A 140 18.17 1.30 9.90
C LYS A 140 17.38 2.52 10.35
N GLY A 141 16.11 2.58 9.94
CA GLY A 141 15.14 3.59 10.34
C GLY A 141 14.04 3.01 11.23
N SER A 142 12.95 3.74 11.38
CA SER A 142 11.78 3.27 12.13
C SER A 142 11.04 2.16 11.37
N CYS A 143 10.95 2.30 10.04
CA CYS A 143 10.42 1.27 9.15
C CYS A 143 11.32 1.13 7.93
N ASP A 144 11.62 -0.08 7.56
CA ASP A 144 12.51 -0.42 6.46
C ASP A 144 11.83 -1.38 5.48
N ILE A 145 12.34 -1.45 4.26
CA ILE A 145 11.94 -2.45 3.28
C ILE A 145 12.68 -3.75 3.52
N TYR A 146 11.93 -4.83 3.61
CA TYR A 146 12.41 -6.20 3.73
C TYR A 146 11.93 -7.04 2.55
N TYR A 147 12.59 -8.16 2.33
CA TYR A 147 12.09 -9.20 1.44
C TYR A 147 12.14 -10.56 2.11
N SER A 148 11.24 -11.44 1.71
CA SER A 148 11.27 -12.86 2.05
C SER A 148 11.06 -13.70 0.80
N ARG A 149 11.79 -14.80 0.70
CA ARG A 149 11.70 -15.78 -0.37
C ARG A 149 10.99 -17.03 0.10
N LYS A 150 10.14 -17.59 -0.76
CA LYS A 150 9.44 -18.82 -0.50
C LYS A 150 10.30 -20.04 -0.88
N PHE A 151 10.30 -21.07 -0.04
CA PHE A 151 10.95 -22.36 -0.27
C PHE A 151 9.89 -23.44 -0.13
N GLY A 152 9.41 -23.97 -1.25
CA GLY A 152 8.19 -24.79 -1.27
C GLY A 152 6.98 -23.99 -0.78
N ASP A 153 6.37 -24.40 0.32
CA ASP A 153 5.22 -23.70 0.91
C ASP A 153 5.57 -22.82 2.12
N VAL A 154 6.84 -22.69 2.46
CA VAL A 154 7.31 -21.97 3.64
C VAL A 154 8.06 -20.71 3.24
N TRP A 155 7.75 -19.59 3.90
CA TRP A 155 8.51 -18.36 3.77
C TRP A 155 9.82 -18.42 4.55
N GLY A 156 10.91 -17.98 3.93
CA GLY A 156 12.19 -17.83 4.58
C GLY A 156 12.22 -16.63 5.54
N LYS A 157 13.27 -16.57 6.37
CA LYS A 157 13.48 -15.42 7.26
C LYS A 157 13.58 -14.14 6.42
N PRO A 158 12.84 -13.07 6.77
CA PRO A 158 12.95 -11.77 6.12
C PRO A 158 14.36 -11.21 6.21
N ILE A 159 14.78 -10.55 5.14
CA ILE A 159 16.08 -9.90 5.02
C ILE A 159 15.86 -8.42 4.73
N ASN A 160 16.49 -7.54 5.54
CA ASN A 160 16.54 -6.12 5.28
C ASN A 160 17.30 -5.86 3.97
N ILE A 161 16.70 -5.11 3.04
CA ILE A 161 17.29 -4.86 1.72
C ILE A 161 18.55 -3.97 1.79
N GLY A 162 18.69 -3.22 2.87
CA GLY A 162 19.85 -2.37 3.13
C GLY A 162 19.94 -1.11 2.29
N SER A 163 21.13 -0.45 2.39
CA SER A 163 21.44 0.73 1.58
C SER A 163 21.66 0.34 0.12
N PRO A 164 21.33 1.23 -0.86
CA PRO A 164 20.86 2.61 -0.65
C PRO A 164 19.35 2.75 -0.44
N VAL A 165 18.57 1.67 -0.46
CA VAL A 165 17.11 1.74 -0.34
C VAL A 165 16.71 2.11 1.08
N ASN A 166 17.17 1.35 2.07
CA ASN A 166 16.89 1.65 3.47
C ASN A 166 17.91 2.64 4.04
N THR A 167 17.40 3.67 4.71
CA THR A 167 18.14 4.77 5.31
C THR A 167 17.86 4.87 6.82
N GLY A 168 18.24 5.96 7.47
CA GLY A 168 17.82 6.27 8.84
C GLY A 168 16.43 6.90 8.95
N ALA A 169 15.70 7.02 7.82
CA ALA A 169 14.35 7.56 7.75
C ALA A 169 13.30 6.45 7.81
N TRP A 170 12.18 6.66 7.14
CA TRP A 170 11.08 5.71 7.03
C TRP A 170 10.85 5.36 5.56
N GLU A 171 11.11 4.12 5.21
CA GLU A 171 10.84 3.57 3.88
C GLU A 171 9.65 2.62 3.93
N SER A 172 8.73 2.77 2.96
CA SER A 172 7.50 1.97 2.93
C SER A 172 6.93 1.77 1.53
N GLN A 173 5.97 0.86 1.41
CA GLN A 173 5.17 0.61 0.21
C GLN A 173 6.01 0.23 -1.01
N PRO A 174 6.84 -0.82 -0.93
CA PRO A 174 7.59 -1.31 -2.08
C PRO A 174 6.63 -1.83 -3.17
N SER A 175 7.06 -1.71 -4.43
CA SER A 175 6.36 -2.29 -5.57
C SER A 175 7.34 -2.98 -6.50
N PHE A 176 6.95 -4.15 -7.05
CA PHE A 176 7.62 -4.81 -8.17
C PHE A 176 7.29 -4.13 -9.50
#